data_fcb37b8034a5405e07f7fbff0c799f85
#
_entry.id   fcb37b8034a5405e07f7fbff0c799f85
#
_cell.length_a   1.000
_cell.length_b   1.000
_cell.length_c   1.000
_cell.angle_alpha   90.00
_cell.angle_beta   90.00
_cell.angle_gamma   90.00
#
_symmetry.space_group_name_H-M   'P 1'
#
loop_
_entity.id
_entity.type
_entity.pdbx_description
1 polymer ?
#
loop_
_entity_poly.entity_id
_entity_poly.type
_entity_poly.pdbx_seq_one_letter_code
_entity_poly.pdbx_strand_id
1 'polypeptide(L)'
;IVLQDAVRNLKPAPDVFLETARRMRISPTEQLIFEDSVPGVLAARAAHSLVIAVPVYAFSENLLQIVEAGANRVFVDWKEMNIDQVFRNLQKDSATYSS
;
A
#
# COMPACT_ATOMS: atom_id res chain seq x y z
N ILE A 1 14.41 -5.54 -0.93
CA ILE A 1 13.67 -5.70 0.34
C ILE A 1 14.36 -4.91 1.43
N VAL A 2 13.60 -4.13 2.16
CA VAL A 2 14.11 -3.35 3.28
C VAL A 2 13.79 -4.09 4.58
N LEU A 3 14.81 -4.40 5.35
CA LEU A 3 14.65 -5.06 6.64
C LEU A 3 14.20 -4.06 7.70
N GLN A 4 13.45 -4.52 8.70
CA GLN A 4 12.92 -3.66 9.75
C GLN A 4 14.00 -2.91 10.54
N ASP A 5 15.16 -3.53 10.73
CA ASP A 5 16.28 -2.91 11.46
C ASP A 5 16.98 -1.80 10.66
N ALA A 6 16.68 -1.67 9.35
CA ALA A 6 17.21 -0.61 8.51
C ALA A 6 16.43 0.69 8.66
N VAL A 7 15.33 0.71 9.42
CA VAL A 7 14.48 1.88 9.60
C VAL A 7 14.34 2.21 11.08
N ARG A 8 14.07 3.48 11.36
CA ARG A 8 13.98 3.99 12.73
C ARG A 8 12.67 3.61 13.40
N ASN A 9 11.57 3.69 12.66
CA ASN A 9 10.23 3.43 13.19
C ASN A 9 9.55 2.34 12.36
N LEU A 10 8.90 1.42 13.06
CA LEU A 10 8.16 0.33 12.44
C LEU A 10 6.75 0.76 12.06
N LYS A 11 6.07 -0.05 11.23
CA LYS A 11 4.67 0.16 10.90
C LYS A 11 3.83 0.36 12.16
N PRO A 12 2.88 1.26 12.16
CA PRO A 12 2.29 1.98 11.03
C PRO A 12 3.05 3.23 10.56
N ALA A 13 4.25 3.50 11.07
CA ALA A 13 5.07 4.61 10.58
C ALA A 13 5.51 4.34 9.13
N PRO A 14 5.69 5.40 8.31
CA PRO A 14 5.99 5.22 6.88
C PRO A 14 7.43 4.86 6.57
N ASP A 15 8.31 4.75 7.57
CA ASP A 15 9.76 4.67 7.41
C ASP A 15 10.22 3.60 6.44
N VAL A 16 9.66 2.38 6.54
CA VAL A 16 10.07 1.26 5.68
C VAL A 16 9.79 1.55 4.21
N PHE A 17 8.67 2.20 3.92
CA PHE A 17 8.29 2.50 2.53
C PHE A 17 9.02 3.72 1.99
N LEU A 18 9.30 4.70 2.83
CA LEU A 18 10.15 5.84 2.46
C LEU A 18 11.57 5.37 2.14
N GLU A 19 12.12 4.47 2.96
CA GLU A 19 13.45 3.91 2.73
C GLU A 19 13.49 3.06 1.46
N THR A 20 12.45 2.29 1.20
CA THR A 20 12.33 1.50 -0.04
C THR A 20 12.36 2.41 -1.26
N ALA A 21 11.56 3.47 -1.26
CA ALA A 21 11.52 4.43 -2.37
C ALA A 21 12.89 5.09 -2.57
N ARG A 22 13.56 5.47 -1.46
CA ARG A 22 14.89 6.06 -1.52
C ARG A 22 15.89 5.12 -2.20
N ARG A 23 15.89 3.85 -1.82
CA ARG A 23 16.81 2.84 -2.40
C ARG A 23 16.51 2.57 -3.87
N MET A 24 15.24 2.64 -4.25
CA MET A 24 14.83 2.50 -5.65
C MET A 24 15.01 3.78 -6.46
N ARG A 25 15.37 4.88 -5.82
CA ARG A 25 15.55 6.20 -6.44
C ARG A 25 14.29 6.69 -7.14
N ILE A 26 13.15 6.50 -6.49
CA ILE A 26 11.86 6.99 -6.96
C ILE A 26 11.19 7.80 -5.84
N SER A 27 10.19 8.61 -6.22
CA SER A 27 9.32 9.24 -5.24
C SER A 27 8.42 8.18 -4.59
N PRO A 28 8.09 8.30 -3.29
CA PRO A 28 7.11 7.40 -2.68
C PRO A 28 5.77 7.36 -3.44
N THR A 29 5.37 8.46 -4.09
CA THR A 29 4.14 8.51 -4.89
C THR A 29 4.21 7.66 -6.14
N GLU A 30 5.41 7.24 -6.54
CA GLU A 30 5.62 6.38 -7.72
C GLU A 30 5.63 4.90 -7.38
N GLN A 31 5.56 4.54 -6.09
CA GLN A 31 5.59 3.14 -5.72
C GLN A 31 4.20 2.60 -5.43
N LEU A 32 4.01 1.34 -5.79
CA LEU A 32 2.82 0.56 -5.49
C LEU A 32 3.19 -0.50 -4.47
N ILE A 33 2.45 -0.52 -3.37
CA ILE A 33 2.71 -1.41 -2.25
C ILE A 33 1.58 -2.42 -2.13
N PHE A 34 1.95 -3.70 -1.97
CA PHE A 34 1.02 -4.77 -1.63
C PHE A 34 1.16 -5.06 -0.15
N GLU A 35 0.04 -5.04 0.59
CA GLU A 35 0.07 -5.16 2.04
C GLU A 35 -1.06 -6.07 2.51
N ASP A 36 -0.82 -6.78 3.62
CA ASP A 36 -1.77 -7.75 4.15
C ASP A 36 -2.37 -7.33 5.49
N SER A 37 -2.01 -6.18 6.02
CA SER A 37 -2.39 -5.76 7.37
C SER A 37 -2.77 -4.28 7.43
N VAL A 38 -3.57 -3.93 8.45
CA VAL A 38 -3.95 -2.53 8.71
C VAL A 38 -2.72 -1.65 8.97
N PRO A 39 -1.76 -2.05 9.85
CA PRO A 39 -0.57 -1.22 10.05
C PRO A 39 0.23 -0.98 8.77
N GLY A 40 0.31 -1.98 7.90
CA GLY A 40 0.99 -1.84 6.61
C GLY A 40 0.29 -0.86 5.68
N VAL A 41 -1.04 -0.92 5.61
CA VAL A 41 -1.82 0.03 4.79
C VAL A 41 -1.65 1.45 5.32
N LEU A 42 -1.72 1.63 6.64
CA LEU A 42 -1.50 2.94 7.25
C LEU A 42 -0.10 3.49 6.94
N ALA A 43 0.92 2.64 7.03
CA ALA A 43 2.30 3.03 6.72
C ALA A 43 2.45 3.45 5.25
N ALA A 44 1.86 2.70 4.33
CA ALA A 44 1.89 3.01 2.91
C ALA A 44 1.19 4.34 2.60
N ARG A 45 0.04 4.58 3.21
CA ARG A 45 -0.69 5.84 3.06
C ARG A 45 0.08 7.00 3.65
N ALA A 46 0.70 6.80 4.83
CA ALA A 46 1.53 7.83 5.45
C ALA A 46 2.76 8.18 4.61
N ALA A 47 3.26 7.23 3.82
CA ALA A 47 4.35 7.47 2.87
C ALA A 47 3.87 8.11 1.56
N HIS A 48 2.56 8.33 1.40
CA HIS A 48 1.94 8.83 0.16
C HIS A 48 2.09 7.89 -1.03
N SER A 49 2.23 6.60 -0.75
CA SER A 49 2.32 5.55 -1.78
C SER A 49 0.93 5.00 -2.10
N LEU A 50 0.79 4.42 -3.29
CA LEU A 50 -0.39 3.65 -3.63
C LEU A 50 -0.32 2.30 -2.94
N VAL A 51 -1.45 1.81 -2.43
CA VAL A 51 -1.47 0.56 -1.68
C VAL A 51 -2.65 -0.32 -2.07
N ILE A 52 -2.34 -1.59 -2.31
CA ILE A 52 -3.34 -2.64 -2.55
C ILE A 52 -3.26 -3.60 -1.37
N ALA A 53 -4.39 -3.83 -0.73
CA ALA A 53 -4.48 -4.77 0.37
C ALA A 53 -4.94 -6.13 -0.14
N VAL A 54 -4.20 -7.17 0.23
CA VAL A 54 -4.57 -8.56 0.00
C VAL A 54 -4.48 -9.27 1.35
N PRO A 55 -5.51 -9.16 2.18
CA PRO A 55 -5.46 -9.67 3.54
C PRO A 55 -5.39 -11.20 3.57
N VAL A 56 -4.60 -11.71 4.51
CA VAL A 56 -4.45 -13.16 4.71
C VAL A 56 -5.77 -13.76 5.19
N TYR A 57 -6.52 -13.02 6.00
CA TYR A 57 -7.82 -13.45 6.50
C TYR A 57 -8.88 -12.46 6.06
N ALA A 58 -9.89 -12.96 5.34
CA ALA A 58 -10.95 -12.15 4.76
C ALA A 58 -12.17 -12.04 5.69
N PHE A 59 -11.95 -11.73 6.97
CA PHE A 59 -13.06 -11.45 7.89
C PHE A 59 -13.58 -10.04 7.64
N SER A 60 -14.90 -9.87 7.69
CA SER A 60 -15.54 -8.59 7.36
C SER A 60 -15.04 -7.43 8.22
N GLU A 61 -14.76 -7.67 9.52
CA GLU A 61 -14.20 -6.63 10.40
C GLU A 61 -12.83 -6.17 9.93
N ASN A 62 -11.97 -7.12 9.53
CA ASN A 62 -10.63 -6.82 9.05
C ASN A 62 -10.69 -6.05 7.74
N LEU A 63 -11.59 -6.45 6.83
CA LEU A 63 -11.76 -5.77 5.55
C LEU A 63 -12.20 -4.33 5.73
N LEU A 64 -13.14 -4.09 6.65
CA LEU A 64 -13.59 -2.73 6.94
C LEU A 64 -12.45 -1.87 7.47
N GLN A 65 -11.66 -2.37 8.42
CA GLN A 65 -10.52 -1.67 8.97
C GLN A 65 -9.48 -1.33 7.89
N ILE A 66 -9.25 -2.24 6.94
CA ILE A 66 -8.31 -2.02 5.84
C ILE A 66 -8.82 -0.92 4.91
N VAL A 67 -10.11 -0.91 4.60
CA VAL A 67 -10.72 0.12 3.77
C VAL A 67 -10.63 1.48 4.48
N GLU A 68 -10.95 1.53 5.76
CA GLU A 68 -10.87 2.76 6.56
C GLU A 68 -9.43 3.27 6.68
N ALA A 69 -8.44 2.37 6.65
CA ALA A 69 -7.02 2.75 6.67
C ALA A 69 -6.58 3.40 5.36
N GLY A 70 -7.36 3.30 4.30
CA GLY A 70 -7.14 4.02 3.05
C GLY A 70 -6.49 3.23 1.93
N ALA A 71 -6.66 1.90 1.90
CA ALA A 71 -6.18 1.10 0.78
C ALA A 71 -6.85 1.57 -0.53
N ASN A 72 -6.08 1.71 -1.59
CA ASN A 72 -6.59 2.10 -2.90
C ASN A 72 -7.45 1.00 -3.52
N ARG A 73 -7.06 -0.25 -3.29
CA ARG A 73 -7.83 -1.42 -3.72
C ARG A 73 -7.67 -2.51 -2.68
N VAL A 74 -8.67 -3.40 -2.57
CA VAL A 74 -8.64 -4.55 -1.67
C VAL A 74 -9.04 -5.78 -2.47
N PHE A 75 -8.21 -6.81 -2.43
CA PHE A 75 -8.48 -8.09 -3.06
C PHE A 75 -8.41 -9.18 -1.99
N VAL A 76 -9.41 -10.05 -1.94
CA VAL A 76 -9.43 -11.15 -0.97
C VAL A 76 -8.62 -12.36 -1.44
N ASP A 77 -8.31 -12.42 -2.72
CA ASP A 77 -7.52 -13.50 -3.33
C ASP A 77 -6.64 -12.90 -4.43
N TRP A 78 -5.38 -13.31 -4.48
CA TRP A 78 -4.47 -12.92 -5.55
C TRP A 78 -4.98 -13.29 -6.94
N LYS A 79 -5.78 -14.35 -7.05
CA LYS A 79 -6.36 -14.81 -8.32
C LYS A 79 -7.37 -13.84 -8.91
N GLU A 80 -7.98 -13.01 -8.09
CA GLU A 80 -8.93 -11.99 -8.55
C GLU A 80 -8.23 -10.81 -9.21
N MET A 81 -6.93 -10.70 -9.01
CA MET A 81 -6.19 -9.49 -9.39
C MET A 81 -5.70 -9.57 -10.83
N ASN A 82 -6.17 -8.64 -11.65
CA ASN A 82 -5.61 -8.38 -12.98
C ASN A 82 -4.68 -7.16 -12.85
N ILE A 83 -3.39 -7.40 -12.94
CA ILE A 83 -2.38 -6.37 -12.71
C ILE A 83 -2.53 -5.18 -13.66
N ASP A 84 -2.77 -5.44 -14.95
CA ASP A 84 -2.93 -4.36 -15.92
C ASP A 84 -4.13 -3.46 -15.58
N GLN A 85 -5.25 -4.08 -15.21
CA GLN A 85 -6.45 -3.34 -14.84
C GLN A 85 -6.23 -2.55 -13.55
N VAL A 86 -5.53 -3.14 -12.58
CA VAL A 86 -5.18 -2.47 -11.33
C VAL A 86 -4.34 -1.22 -11.61
N PHE A 87 -3.31 -1.34 -12.45
CA PHE A 87 -2.47 -0.19 -12.80
C PHE A 87 -3.27 0.92 -13.48
N ARG A 88 -4.15 0.58 -14.40
CA ARG A 88 -4.99 1.58 -15.08
C ARG A 88 -5.87 2.32 -14.09
N ASN A 89 -6.50 1.60 -13.16
CA ASN A 89 -7.36 2.20 -12.14
C ASN A 89 -6.57 3.09 -11.20
N LEU A 90 -5.38 2.66 -10.79
CA LEU A 90 -4.52 3.44 -9.89
C LEU A 90 -3.98 4.70 -10.57
N GLN A 91 -3.70 4.65 -11.86
CA GLN A 91 -3.30 5.84 -12.61
C GLN A 91 -4.41 6.89 -12.61
N LYS A 92 -5.67 6.47 -12.74
CA LYS A 92 -6.81 7.38 -12.63
C LYS A 92 -6.93 7.96 -11.24
N ASP A 93 -6.78 7.15 -10.20
CA ASP A 93 -6.81 7.60 -8.81
C ASP A 93 -5.71 8.64 -8.55
N SER A 94 -4.50 8.34 -9.00
CA SER A 94 -3.35 9.22 -8.83
C SER A 94 -3.56 10.56 -9.54
N ALA A 95 -4.07 10.55 -10.76
CA ALA A 95 -4.39 11.77 -11.51
C ALA A 95 -5.46 12.60 -10.79
N THR A 96 -6.46 11.94 -10.19
CA THR A 96 -7.53 12.62 -9.44
C THR A 96 -6.96 13.30 -8.19
N TYR A 97 -6.07 12.64 -7.47
CA TYR A 97 -5.52 13.19 -6.23
C TYR A 97 -4.41 14.22 -6.45
N SER A 98 -3.74 14.19 -7.60
CA SER A 98 -2.66 15.13 -7.89
C SER A 98 -3.16 16.44 -8.48
N SER A 99 -4.42 16.50 -8.83
CA SER A 99 -5.05 17.74 -9.28
C SER A 99 -5.64 18.50 -8.08
#